data_9ce2207cc46c6e1c992239b68435cddf
#
_entry.id   9ce2207cc46c6e1c992239b68435cddf
#
_cell.length_a   1.000
_cell.length_b   1.000
_cell.length_c   1.000
_cell.angle_alpha   90.00
_cell.angle_beta   90.00
_cell.angle_gamma   90.00
#
_symmetry.space_group_name_H-M   'P 1'
#
loop_
_entity.id
_entity.type
_entity.pdbx_description
1 polymer ?
#
loop_
_entity_poly.entity_id
_entity_poly.type
_entity_poly.pdbx_seq_one_letter_code
_entity_poly.pdbx_strand_id
1 'polypeptide(L)'
;NLRKMFQNYSSGYFKAPSVGAGTANTEFEVLTGMSMRFFGPGEYPYKTYAKTKYVESAASALSALGYGTEALHNNGGNFYSRAQVYNHMGFDHYTSKEFMNILQTTPNGWATDDVLLKYLDQSMNTTEGQDFVFTVSVQGHGEYPTEKVIENPKIVVTGPEDEGKKNAWEYYVNMVHEMDEFAGNLVRQIEERGEPTVLVFYGDHLPTMGLEAKDLKSKYLYNTNYVIWDNIGLKQEDKNLAAYQIMAEVFDRLDIHSGTVFNYHQQRRQTKNYQADLELLQYDLLYGKQYAYDKYGSPIKEGHMVMGVSDVTLDSVIEQLDGSYSLYGENFTKQSKVYVNGEKQTSTFLNNTRLDLKDVELKDGDVIQVNQVGSSETIFRESAQYEYKDEKLTRLPDAEDKVETGRNAFVNQDKDVKKESKDE
;
A
#
# COMPACT_ATOMS: atom_id res chain seq x y z
N ASN A 1 -12.37 -12.06 -15.82
CA ASN A 1 -11.79 -12.64 -14.60
C ASN A 1 -12.69 -12.33 -13.39
N LEU A 2 -12.84 -11.10 -12.97
CA LEU A 2 -13.65 -10.72 -11.79
C LEU A 2 -15.10 -11.20 -11.89
N ARG A 3 -15.74 -11.11 -13.07
CA ARG A 3 -17.11 -11.63 -13.25
C ARG A 3 -17.24 -13.12 -12.94
N LYS A 4 -16.24 -13.94 -13.31
CA LYS A 4 -16.22 -15.37 -12.97
C LYS A 4 -16.00 -15.57 -11.48
N MET A 5 -15.16 -14.74 -10.85
CA MET A 5 -14.97 -14.80 -9.41
C MET A 5 -16.28 -14.48 -8.66
N PHE A 6 -17.00 -13.42 -9.04
CA PHE A 6 -18.30 -13.08 -8.45
C PHE A 6 -19.36 -14.18 -8.59
N GLN A 7 -19.25 -15.05 -9.59
CA GLN A 7 -20.19 -16.17 -9.79
C GLN A 7 -19.83 -17.40 -8.96
N ASN A 8 -18.54 -17.62 -8.68
CA ASN A 8 -18.05 -18.88 -8.13
C ASN A 8 -17.53 -18.78 -6.70
N TYR A 9 -17.36 -17.57 -6.18
CA TYR A 9 -16.81 -17.29 -4.86
C TYR A 9 -17.70 -16.34 -4.08
N SER A 10 -17.50 -16.29 -2.77
CA SER A 10 -18.28 -15.42 -1.89
C SER A 10 -18.14 -13.97 -2.28
N SER A 11 -19.25 -13.28 -2.48
CA SER A 11 -19.28 -11.90 -2.95
C SER A 11 -20.49 -11.12 -2.44
N GLY A 12 -20.56 -9.85 -2.72
CA GLY A 12 -21.67 -8.99 -2.40
C GLY A 12 -21.38 -7.51 -2.59
N TYR A 13 -22.33 -6.69 -2.18
CA TYR A 13 -22.07 -5.26 -2.05
C TYR A 13 -21.11 -5.00 -0.90
N PHE A 14 -20.20 -4.05 -1.15
CA PHE A 14 -19.23 -3.55 -0.20
C PHE A 14 -19.55 -2.09 0.10
N LYS A 15 -20.01 -1.81 1.32
CA LYS A 15 -20.32 -0.45 1.73
C LYS A 15 -19.04 0.26 2.17
N ALA A 16 -18.53 1.10 1.28
CA ALA A 16 -17.38 1.95 1.55
C ALA A 16 -17.78 3.24 2.27
N PRO A 17 -16.89 3.85 3.07
CA PRO A 17 -17.17 5.11 3.75
C PRO A 17 -17.04 6.34 2.85
N SER A 18 -16.56 6.19 1.62
CA SER A 18 -16.16 7.26 0.72
C SER A 18 -16.80 7.13 -0.66
N VAL A 19 -16.93 8.26 -1.36
CA VAL A 19 -17.42 8.35 -2.75
C VAL A 19 -16.52 9.28 -3.54
N GLY A 20 -16.04 8.85 -4.70
CA GLY A 20 -15.23 9.65 -5.63
C GLY A 20 -13.77 9.84 -5.21
N ALA A 21 -13.48 9.83 -3.93
CA ALA A 21 -12.15 9.95 -3.33
C ALA A 21 -12.17 9.44 -1.89
N GLY A 22 -11.01 9.38 -1.22
CA GLY A 22 -10.94 8.99 0.19
C GLY A 22 -10.59 7.53 0.42
N THR A 23 -9.77 6.95 -0.44
CA THR A 23 -9.22 5.59 -0.31
C THR A 23 -8.72 5.29 1.11
N ALA A 24 -8.01 6.23 1.74
CA ALA A 24 -7.49 6.09 3.10
C ALA A 24 -8.56 5.82 4.16
N ASN A 25 -9.78 6.36 3.99
CA ASN A 25 -10.88 6.10 4.91
C ASN A 25 -11.42 4.66 4.75
N THR A 26 -11.45 4.15 3.54
CA THR A 26 -11.81 2.74 3.28
C THR A 26 -10.72 1.80 3.80
N GLU A 27 -9.44 2.13 3.57
CA GLU A 27 -8.31 1.39 4.15
C GLU A 27 -8.39 1.33 5.68
N PHE A 28 -8.69 2.46 6.33
CA PHE A 28 -8.84 2.52 7.78
C PHE A 28 -9.94 1.57 8.28
N GLU A 29 -11.12 1.58 7.67
CA GLU A 29 -12.20 0.66 8.02
C GLU A 29 -11.81 -0.81 7.82
N VAL A 30 -11.20 -1.14 6.66
CA VAL A 30 -10.77 -2.51 6.35
C VAL A 30 -9.72 -2.99 7.34
N LEU A 31 -8.69 -2.20 7.57
CA LEU A 31 -7.55 -2.61 8.39
C LEU A 31 -7.82 -2.63 9.89
N THR A 32 -8.70 -1.77 10.40
CA THR A 32 -8.95 -1.67 11.84
C THR A 32 -10.26 -2.30 12.31
N GLY A 33 -11.21 -2.50 11.40
CA GLY A 33 -12.58 -2.87 11.74
C GLY A 33 -13.39 -1.74 12.37
N MET A 34 -12.83 -0.54 12.52
CA MET A 34 -13.50 0.63 13.07
C MET A 34 -14.27 1.37 11.96
N SER A 35 -15.33 2.09 12.31
CA SER A 35 -16.18 2.76 11.34
C SER A 35 -15.92 4.26 11.27
N MET A 36 -15.81 4.79 10.04
CA MET A 36 -15.74 6.22 9.77
C MET A 36 -16.99 6.98 10.20
N ARG A 37 -18.10 6.28 10.41
CA ARG A 37 -19.35 6.87 10.89
C ARG A 37 -19.22 7.64 12.21
N PHE A 38 -18.25 7.24 13.04
CA PHE A 38 -18.05 7.80 14.39
C PHE A 38 -16.98 8.88 14.43
N PHE A 39 -16.47 9.30 13.28
CA PHE A 39 -15.60 10.47 13.13
C PHE A 39 -16.39 11.69 12.66
N GLY A 40 -15.78 12.87 12.79
CA GLY A 40 -16.34 14.10 12.27
C GLY A 40 -16.44 14.14 10.74
N PRO A 41 -17.34 14.94 10.17
CA PRO A 41 -17.44 15.11 8.72
C PRO A 41 -16.12 15.59 8.12
N GLY A 42 -15.64 14.90 7.07
CA GLY A 42 -14.40 15.24 6.38
C GLY A 42 -13.12 14.87 7.13
N GLU A 43 -13.21 14.16 8.25
CA GLU A 43 -12.03 13.69 8.99
C GLU A 43 -11.36 12.50 8.27
N TYR A 44 -10.02 12.52 8.27
CA TYR A 44 -9.19 11.45 7.75
C TYR A 44 -8.30 10.92 8.89
N PRO A 45 -8.59 9.74 9.47
CA PRO A 45 -7.75 9.16 10.52
C PRO A 45 -6.28 9.01 10.13
N TYR A 46 -5.99 8.82 8.86
CA TYR A 46 -4.62 8.78 8.31
C TYR A 46 -3.87 10.12 8.41
N LYS A 47 -4.60 11.25 8.48
CA LYS A 47 -4.02 12.59 8.65
C LYS A 47 -4.03 13.05 10.11
N THR A 48 -4.79 12.39 10.98
CA THR A 48 -5.01 12.76 12.38
C THR A 48 -4.50 11.65 13.31
N TYR A 49 -5.39 10.79 13.79
CA TYR A 49 -5.09 9.83 14.84
C TYR A 49 -4.02 8.79 14.44
N ALA A 50 -4.23 8.07 13.35
CA ALA A 50 -3.35 6.98 12.93
C ALA A 50 -1.98 7.44 12.45
N LYS A 51 -1.85 8.72 12.04
CA LYS A 51 -0.55 9.34 11.72
C LYS A 51 0.33 9.49 12.96
N THR A 52 -0.24 9.67 14.13
CA THR A 52 0.49 10.05 15.36
C THR A 52 0.44 9.02 16.47
N LYS A 53 -0.44 8.01 16.37
CA LYS A 53 -0.64 7.01 17.41
C LYS A 53 -0.77 5.62 16.83
N TYR A 54 -0.32 4.64 17.58
CA TYR A 54 -0.49 3.23 17.25
C TYR A 54 -1.96 2.81 17.34
N VAL A 55 -2.38 1.97 16.40
CA VAL A 55 -3.75 1.47 16.29
C VAL A 55 -3.70 -0.03 16.03
N GLU A 56 -4.48 -0.81 16.79
CA GLU A 56 -4.67 -2.23 16.49
C GLU A 56 -5.29 -2.42 15.10
N SER A 57 -4.74 -3.32 14.32
CA SER A 57 -5.14 -3.57 12.94
C SER A 57 -5.12 -5.07 12.60
N ALA A 58 -5.56 -5.40 11.39
CA ALA A 58 -5.41 -6.75 10.84
C ALA A 58 -3.93 -7.18 10.79
N ALA A 59 -3.02 -6.26 10.48
CA ALA A 59 -1.58 -6.55 10.49
C ALA A 59 -1.09 -6.91 11.88
N SER A 60 -1.36 -6.09 12.91
CA SER A 60 -0.94 -6.38 14.28
C SER A 60 -1.62 -7.65 14.85
N ALA A 61 -2.88 -7.89 14.48
CA ALA A 61 -3.62 -9.07 14.92
C ALA A 61 -3.05 -10.38 14.34
N LEU A 62 -2.65 -10.36 13.06
CA LEU A 62 -2.03 -11.51 12.38
C LEU A 62 -0.55 -11.68 12.74
N SER A 63 0.19 -10.59 12.91
CA SER A 63 1.56 -10.62 13.42
C SER A 63 1.65 -11.30 14.80
N ALA A 64 0.65 -11.07 15.67
CA ALA A 64 0.55 -11.76 16.97
C ALA A 64 0.38 -13.28 16.84
N LEU A 65 -0.06 -13.78 15.69
CA LEU A 65 -0.19 -15.20 15.34
C LEU A 65 1.01 -15.74 14.54
N GLY A 66 2.04 -14.92 14.30
CA GLY A 66 3.26 -15.32 13.60
C GLY A 66 3.23 -15.10 12.08
N TYR A 67 2.24 -14.38 11.55
CA TYR A 67 2.24 -13.97 10.14
C TYR A 67 3.29 -12.89 9.88
N GLY A 68 3.96 -12.96 8.73
CA GLY A 68 4.60 -11.81 8.12
C GLY A 68 3.53 -10.82 7.63
N THR A 69 3.78 -9.51 7.73
CA THR A 69 2.77 -8.51 7.41
C THR A 69 3.34 -7.44 6.47
N GLU A 70 2.79 -7.38 5.27
CA GLU A 70 3.28 -6.60 4.16
C GLU A 70 2.22 -5.63 3.63
N ALA A 71 2.61 -4.39 3.36
CA ALA A 71 1.78 -3.43 2.64
C ALA A 71 2.43 -3.07 1.30
N LEU A 72 1.61 -2.91 0.25
CA LEU A 72 2.07 -2.49 -1.08
C LEU A 72 1.19 -1.38 -1.64
N HIS A 73 1.84 -0.44 -2.34
CA HIS A 73 1.13 0.57 -3.12
C HIS A 73 1.99 1.07 -4.28
N ASN A 74 1.49 0.98 -5.50
CA ASN A 74 2.21 1.47 -6.68
C ASN A 74 2.13 3.00 -6.87
N ASN A 75 1.97 3.74 -5.78
CA ASN A 75 2.08 5.19 -5.69
C ASN A 75 2.96 5.62 -4.51
N GLY A 76 3.13 6.93 -4.30
CA GLY A 76 4.07 7.50 -3.32
C GLY A 76 3.79 7.08 -1.88
N GLY A 77 4.85 6.72 -1.16
CA GLY A 77 4.77 6.23 0.21
C GLY A 77 4.28 7.25 1.23
N ASN A 78 4.48 8.55 0.96
CA ASN A 78 3.99 9.64 1.82
C ASN A 78 2.52 9.99 1.58
N PHE A 79 1.93 9.56 0.48
CA PHE A 79 0.56 9.91 0.16
C PHE A 79 -0.39 9.36 1.23
N TYR A 80 -1.25 10.22 1.81
CA TYR A 80 -2.04 9.96 3.02
C TYR A 80 -1.20 9.56 4.26
N SER A 81 0.06 9.95 4.33
CA SER A 81 0.96 9.56 5.43
C SER A 81 1.07 8.05 5.63
N ARG A 82 0.92 7.24 4.57
CA ARG A 82 0.86 5.78 4.67
C ARG A 82 2.08 5.16 5.34
N ALA A 83 3.27 5.70 5.11
CA ALA A 83 4.47 5.18 5.76
C ALA A 83 4.37 5.24 7.29
N GLN A 84 3.93 6.38 7.86
CA GLN A 84 3.70 6.50 9.30
C GLN A 84 2.52 5.63 9.77
N VAL A 85 1.43 5.66 9.02
CA VAL A 85 0.19 4.95 9.40
C VAL A 85 0.40 3.44 9.42
N TYR A 86 1.03 2.87 8.39
CA TYR A 86 1.28 1.42 8.34
C TYR A 86 2.27 0.97 9.41
N ASN A 87 3.29 1.79 9.72
CA ASN A 87 4.14 1.54 10.87
C ASN A 87 3.33 1.51 12.19
N HIS A 88 2.43 2.46 12.38
CA HIS A 88 1.56 2.51 13.57
C HIS A 88 0.49 1.41 13.61
N MET A 89 0.18 0.80 12.46
CA MET A 89 -0.73 -0.35 12.37
C MET A 89 -0.02 -1.70 12.52
N GLY A 90 1.31 -1.71 12.65
CA GLY A 90 2.08 -2.92 12.94
C GLY A 90 2.44 -3.76 11.72
N PHE A 91 2.53 -3.17 10.52
CA PHE A 91 3.13 -3.83 9.37
C PHE A 91 4.64 -4.00 9.54
N ASP A 92 5.18 -5.11 9.05
CA ASP A 92 6.62 -5.38 9.05
C ASP A 92 7.31 -4.65 7.90
N HIS A 93 6.69 -4.62 6.71
CA HIS A 93 7.23 -3.92 5.55
C HIS A 93 6.16 -3.11 4.81
N TYR A 94 6.60 -2.04 4.14
CA TYR A 94 5.79 -1.29 3.18
C TYR A 94 6.58 -1.03 1.90
N THR A 95 6.12 -1.58 0.79
CA THR A 95 6.68 -1.39 -0.54
C THR A 95 5.84 -0.40 -1.33
N SER A 96 6.32 0.84 -1.43
CA SER A 96 5.72 1.91 -2.23
C SER A 96 6.42 2.06 -3.58
N LYS A 97 5.93 2.96 -4.46
CA LYS A 97 6.51 3.16 -5.80
C LYS A 97 7.99 3.49 -5.78
N GLU A 98 8.49 4.05 -4.70
CA GLU A 98 9.89 4.39 -4.53
C GLU A 98 10.80 3.17 -4.57
N PHE A 99 10.26 1.99 -4.28
CA PHE A 99 10.92 0.69 -4.31
C PHE A 99 10.57 -0.15 -5.55
N MET A 100 9.79 0.41 -6.48
CA MET A 100 9.31 -0.31 -7.65
C MET A 100 9.98 0.17 -8.94
N ASN A 101 10.37 -0.75 -9.80
CA ASN A 101 10.74 -0.46 -11.18
C ASN A 101 9.47 -0.36 -12.04
N ILE A 102 8.93 0.84 -12.13
CA ILE A 102 7.74 1.13 -12.92
C ILE A 102 8.16 1.31 -14.38
N LEU A 103 7.85 0.34 -15.22
CA LEU A 103 8.17 0.31 -16.65
C LEU A 103 7.06 0.92 -17.50
N GLN A 104 5.81 0.84 -17.03
CA GLN A 104 4.64 1.28 -17.76
C GLN A 104 3.77 2.19 -16.90
N THR A 105 3.22 3.20 -17.53
CA THR A 105 2.24 4.11 -16.94
C THR A 105 1.01 4.22 -17.83
N THR A 106 -0.12 4.53 -17.22
CA THR A 106 -1.32 4.92 -17.94
C THR A 106 -1.08 6.21 -18.73
N PRO A 107 -1.89 6.55 -19.73
CA PRO A 107 -1.83 7.85 -20.39
C PRO A 107 -1.89 9.04 -19.42
N ASN A 108 -2.51 8.86 -18.26
CA ASN A 108 -2.61 9.86 -17.19
C ASN A 108 -1.42 9.85 -16.21
N GLY A 109 -0.41 9.03 -16.44
CA GLY A 109 0.83 8.99 -15.68
C GLY A 109 0.82 8.11 -14.42
N TRP A 110 -0.27 7.40 -14.12
CA TRP A 110 -0.30 6.41 -13.03
C TRP A 110 0.46 5.14 -13.42
N ALA A 111 1.11 4.52 -12.45
CA ALA A 111 1.70 3.19 -12.66
C ALA A 111 0.62 2.17 -13.02
N THR A 112 0.89 1.29 -13.98
CA THR A 112 0.01 0.16 -14.25
C THR A 112 0.06 -0.85 -13.09
N ASP A 113 -1.04 -1.58 -12.85
CA ASP A 113 -1.12 -2.51 -11.73
C ASP A 113 -0.31 -3.79 -11.94
N ASP A 114 0.07 -4.11 -13.17
CA ASP A 114 0.94 -5.27 -13.48
C ASP A 114 2.28 -5.22 -12.75
N VAL A 115 2.79 -4.02 -12.41
CA VAL A 115 4.02 -3.89 -11.62
C VAL A 115 3.88 -4.56 -10.25
N LEU A 116 2.69 -4.61 -9.69
CA LEU A 116 2.41 -5.21 -8.38
C LEU A 116 2.63 -6.73 -8.36
N LEU A 117 2.49 -7.43 -9.49
CA LEU A 117 2.66 -8.90 -9.54
C LEU A 117 4.04 -9.33 -9.02
N LYS A 118 5.10 -8.66 -9.47
CA LYS A 118 6.47 -8.92 -9.01
C LYS A 118 6.63 -8.68 -7.50
N TYR A 119 6.11 -7.55 -7.03
CA TYR A 119 6.30 -7.14 -5.63
C TYR A 119 5.38 -7.90 -4.67
N LEU A 120 4.22 -8.35 -5.13
CA LEU A 120 3.37 -9.30 -4.40
C LEU A 120 4.10 -10.64 -4.21
N ASP A 121 4.74 -11.17 -5.25
CA ASP A 121 5.54 -12.38 -5.13
C ASP A 121 6.71 -12.22 -4.14
N GLN A 122 7.42 -11.11 -4.20
CA GLN A 122 8.48 -10.80 -3.24
C GLN A 122 7.95 -10.69 -1.80
N SER A 123 6.80 -10.06 -1.61
CA SER A 123 6.17 -9.90 -0.29
C SER A 123 5.73 -11.23 0.31
N MET A 124 5.23 -12.15 -0.51
CA MET A 124 4.87 -13.51 -0.08
C MET A 124 6.07 -14.43 0.17
N ASN A 125 7.29 -13.95 0.01
CA ASN A 125 8.54 -14.68 0.27
C ASN A 125 9.38 -14.04 1.38
N THR A 126 8.82 -13.11 2.15
CA THR A 126 9.56 -12.45 3.24
C THR A 126 9.72 -13.33 4.47
N THR A 127 8.83 -14.27 4.65
CA THR A 127 8.88 -15.28 5.74
C THR A 127 8.79 -16.70 5.19
N GLU A 128 9.17 -17.69 6.00
CA GLU A 128 8.91 -19.11 5.70
C GLU A 128 7.51 -19.55 6.17
N GLY A 129 6.80 -18.66 6.85
CA GLY A 129 5.47 -18.91 7.43
C GLY A 129 4.34 -18.36 6.56
N GLN A 130 3.27 -17.99 7.22
CA GLN A 130 2.10 -17.38 6.59
C GLN A 130 2.31 -15.89 6.46
N ASP A 131 1.77 -15.31 5.39
CA ASP A 131 1.88 -13.88 5.11
C ASP A 131 0.50 -13.24 4.99
N PHE A 132 0.39 -12.03 5.49
CA PHE A 132 -0.70 -11.11 5.23
C PHE A 132 -0.20 -9.97 4.35
N VAL A 133 -0.77 -9.84 3.16
CA VAL A 133 -0.36 -8.82 2.20
C VAL A 133 -1.53 -7.89 1.89
N PHE A 134 -1.41 -6.63 2.26
CA PHE A 134 -2.39 -5.58 1.98
C PHE A 134 -1.92 -4.72 0.82
N THR A 135 -2.70 -4.68 -0.27
CA THR A 135 -2.31 -4.00 -1.51
C THR A 135 -3.32 -2.96 -1.93
N VAL A 136 -2.82 -1.77 -2.26
CA VAL A 136 -3.60 -0.67 -2.86
C VAL A 136 -3.09 -0.42 -4.27
N SER A 137 -3.98 -0.53 -5.26
CA SER A 137 -3.65 -0.21 -6.66
C SER A 137 -3.99 1.24 -7.00
N VAL A 138 -3.35 1.80 -8.05
CA VAL A 138 -3.56 3.21 -8.45
C VAL A 138 -4.05 3.36 -9.89
N GLN A 139 -3.96 2.34 -10.71
CA GLN A 139 -4.22 2.45 -12.17
C GLN A 139 -5.60 3.03 -12.50
N GLY A 140 -6.63 2.66 -11.76
CA GLY A 140 -8.00 3.14 -11.93
C GLY A 140 -8.29 4.52 -11.35
N HIS A 141 -7.28 5.20 -10.77
CA HIS A 141 -7.45 6.50 -10.12
C HIS A 141 -7.75 7.63 -11.13
N GLY A 142 -8.56 8.63 -10.72
CA GLY A 142 -8.71 9.90 -11.42
C GLY A 142 -7.37 10.68 -11.45
N GLU A 143 -7.29 11.78 -12.16
CA GLU A 143 -8.30 12.43 -12.96
C GLU A 143 -8.54 11.67 -14.27
N TYR A 144 -9.75 11.74 -14.79
CA TYR A 144 -10.12 11.06 -16.05
C TYR A 144 -10.06 12.06 -17.20
N PRO A 145 -9.19 11.82 -18.25
CA PRO A 145 -9.00 12.75 -19.34
C PRO A 145 -10.29 12.95 -20.13
N THR A 146 -10.64 14.21 -20.40
CA THR A 146 -11.74 14.58 -21.29
C THR A 146 -11.31 14.59 -22.76
N GLU A 147 -10.02 14.47 -23.02
CA GLU A 147 -9.44 14.30 -24.35
C GLU A 147 -9.29 12.82 -24.69
N LYS A 148 -9.27 12.50 -25.96
CA LYS A 148 -9.04 11.12 -26.40
C LYS A 148 -7.56 10.77 -26.27
N VAL A 149 -7.22 9.97 -25.24
CA VAL A 149 -5.83 9.56 -24.92
C VAL A 149 -5.53 8.09 -25.26
N ILE A 150 -6.55 7.29 -25.56
CA ILE A 150 -6.41 5.88 -26.00
C ILE A 150 -6.79 5.83 -27.48
N GLU A 151 -5.81 5.58 -28.35
CA GLU A 151 -6.06 5.52 -29.81
C GLU A 151 -6.89 4.31 -30.22
N ASN A 152 -6.60 3.13 -29.64
CA ASN A 152 -7.24 1.86 -29.95
C ASN A 152 -7.83 1.22 -28.67
N PRO A 153 -8.94 1.75 -28.14
CA PRO A 153 -9.53 1.23 -26.92
C PRO A 153 -10.07 -0.20 -27.13
N LYS A 154 -9.84 -1.09 -26.20
CA LYS A 154 -10.44 -2.44 -26.20
C LYS A 154 -11.95 -2.39 -25.95
N ILE A 155 -12.39 -1.41 -25.17
CA ILE A 155 -13.80 -1.14 -24.90
C ILE A 155 -14.13 0.25 -25.43
N VAL A 156 -15.05 0.32 -26.39
CA VAL A 156 -15.55 1.56 -26.96
C VAL A 156 -16.79 2.00 -26.21
N VAL A 157 -16.82 3.24 -25.74
CA VAL A 157 -17.98 3.82 -25.06
C VAL A 157 -18.87 4.52 -26.07
N THR A 158 -20.16 4.21 -26.03
CA THR A 158 -21.21 4.88 -26.81
C THR A 158 -22.28 5.36 -25.84
N GLY A 159 -22.91 6.49 -26.13
CA GLY A 159 -24.04 6.97 -25.35
C GLY A 159 -23.93 8.40 -24.84
N PRO A 160 -22.88 8.84 -24.14
CA PRO A 160 -22.75 10.26 -23.83
C PRO A 160 -22.72 11.13 -25.08
N GLU A 161 -23.57 12.18 -25.09
CA GLU A 161 -23.55 13.18 -26.18
C GLU A 161 -22.35 14.12 -26.07
N ASP A 162 -21.91 14.39 -24.84
CA ASP A 162 -20.71 15.17 -24.56
C ASP A 162 -19.45 14.33 -24.81
N GLU A 163 -18.62 14.78 -25.73
CA GLU A 163 -17.40 14.05 -26.15
C GLU A 163 -16.38 13.93 -25.02
N GLY A 164 -16.25 14.96 -24.16
CA GLY A 164 -15.37 14.90 -23.00
C GLY A 164 -15.81 13.83 -21.97
N LYS A 165 -17.09 13.75 -21.69
CA LYS A 165 -17.62 12.69 -20.83
C LYS A 165 -17.42 11.31 -21.44
N LYS A 166 -17.65 11.18 -22.74
CA LYS A 166 -17.44 9.92 -23.47
C LYS A 166 -15.98 9.47 -23.36
N ASN A 167 -15.03 10.37 -23.59
CA ASN A 167 -13.60 10.09 -23.51
C ASN A 167 -13.18 9.70 -22.07
N ALA A 168 -13.67 10.40 -21.06
CA ALA A 168 -13.40 10.08 -19.65
C ALA A 168 -13.93 8.70 -19.27
N TRP A 169 -15.15 8.34 -19.70
CA TRP A 169 -15.70 7.00 -19.48
C TRP A 169 -14.95 5.92 -20.25
N GLU A 170 -14.58 6.18 -21.52
CA GLU A 170 -13.81 5.25 -22.32
C GLU A 170 -12.43 4.98 -21.70
N TYR A 171 -11.75 6.04 -21.23
CA TYR A 171 -10.53 5.87 -20.46
C TYR A 171 -10.74 4.98 -19.23
N TYR A 172 -11.71 5.32 -18.38
CA TYR A 172 -11.96 4.61 -17.12
C TYR A 172 -12.29 3.13 -17.34
N VAL A 173 -13.19 2.80 -18.25
CA VAL A 173 -13.56 1.39 -18.47
C VAL A 173 -12.42 0.56 -19.08
N ASN A 174 -11.51 1.17 -19.83
CA ASN A 174 -10.32 0.49 -20.31
C ASN A 174 -9.31 0.26 -19.19
N MET A 175 -9.15 1.20 -18.24
CA MET A 175 -8.34 0.98 -17.04
C MET A 175 -8.93 -0.13 -16.16
N VAL A 176 -10.25 -0.17 -15.98
CA VAL A 176 -10.94 -1.28 -15.26
C VAL A 176 -10.74 -2.61 -15.98
N HIS A 177 -10.74 -2.62 -17.31
CA HIS A 177 -10.44 -3.83 -18.07
C HIS A 177 -9.02 -4.35 -17.82
N GLU A 178 -8.02 -3.48 -17.81
CA GLU A 178 -6.65 -3.85 -17.48
C GLU A 178 -6.50 -4.32 -16.02
N MET A 179 -7.21 -3.70 -15.08
CA MET A 179 -7.30 -4.18 -13.69
C MET A 179 -7.93 -5.58 -13.59
N ASP A 180 -8.92 -5.90 -14.42
CA ASP A 180 -9.49 -7.26 -14.52
C ASP A 180 -8.47 -8.26 -15.07
N GLU A 181 -7.64 -7.86 -16.04
CA GLU A 181 -6.53 -8.68 -16.54
C GLU A 181 -5.48 -8.91 -15.44
N PHE A 182 -5.09 -7.86 -14.71
CA PHE A 182 -4.21 -7.97 -13.53
C PHE A 182 -4.77 -8.95 -12.49
N ALA A 183 -6.06 -8.86 -12.14
CA ALA A 183 -6.69 -9.76 -11.19
C ALA A 183 -6.60 -11.23 -11.66
N GLY A 184 -6.81 -11.48 -12.94
CA GLY A 184 -6.64 -12.81 -13.53
C GLY A 184 -5.19 -13.31 -13.53
N ASN A 185 -4.24 -12.43 -13.76
CA ASN A 185 -2.81 -12.74 -13.71
C ASN A 185 -2.38 -13.07 -12.28
N LEU A 186 -2.85 -12.30 -11.30
CA LEU A 186 -2.56 -12.55 -9.89
C LEU A 186 -3.09 -13.91 -9.44
N VAL A 187 -4.33 -14.25 -9.79
CA VAL A 187 -4.89 -15.57 -9.46
C VAL A 187 -4.04 -16.70 -10.04
N ARG A 188 -3.63 -16.59 -11.32
CA ARG A 188 -2.74 -17.60 -11.93
C ARG A 188 -1.40 -17.71 -11.19
N GLN A 189 -0.79 -16.58 -10.85
CA GLN A 189 0.47 -16.58 -10.09
C GLN A 189 0.31 -17.28 -8.73
N ILE A 190 -0.80 -17.02 -8.02
CA ILE A 190 -1.10 -17.70 -6.74
C ILE A 190 -1.34 -19.19 -6.94
N GLU A 191 -2.08 -19.59 -7.97
CA GLU A 191 -2.31 -21.01 -8.31
C GLU A 191 -0.99 -21.73 -8.65
N GLU A 192 -0.10 -21.09 -9.40
CA GLU A 192 1.22 -21.62 -9.75
C GLU A 192 2.14 -21.78 -8.51
N ARG A 193 2.01 -20.89 -7.50
CA ARG A 193 2.71 -21.06 -6.22
C ARG A 193 2.24 -22.31 -5.46
N GLY A 194 0.96 -22.67 -5.60
CA GLY A 194 0.39 -23.85 -4.95
C GLY A 194 0.22 -23.74 -3.43
N GLU A 195 0.34 -22.58 -2.86
CA GLU A 195 0.17 -22.33 -1.42
C GLU A 195 -1.29 -22.04 -1.06
N PRO A 196 -1.79 -22.49 0.11
CA PRO A 196 -3.11 -22.16 0.60
C PRO A 196 -3.29 -20.65 0.70
N THR A 197 -4.23 -20.09 -0.06
CA THR A 197 -4.41 -18.64 -0.16
C THR A 197 -5.87 -18.23 -0.17
N VAL A 198 -6.17 -17.14 0.52
CA VAL A 198 -7.41 -16.39 0.43
C VAL A 198 -7.08 -15.00 -0.11
N LEU A 199 -7.77 -14.60 -1.18
CA LEU A 199 -7.57 -13.32 -1.86
C LEU A 199 -8.86 -12.52 -1.85
N VAL A 200 -8.81 -11.29 -1.36
CA VAL A 200 -9.96 -10.40 -1.32
C VAL A 200 -9.76 -9.24 -2.28
N PHE A 201 -10.64 -9.10 -3.27
CA PHE A 201 -10.75 -7.89 -4.08
C PHE A 201 -11.93 -7.06 -3.61
N TYR A 202 -11.74 -5.76 -3.47
CA TYR A 202 -12.83 -4.82 -3.21
C TYR A 202 -12.59 -3.49 -3.90
N GLY A 203 -13.69 -2.80 -4.26
CA GLY A 203 -13.63 -1.41 -4.70
C GLY A 203 -13.70 -0.48 -3.49
N ASP A 204 -12.71 0.39 -3.34
CA ASP A 204 -12.60 1.30 -2.21
C ASP A 204 -13.62 2.45 -2.26
N HIS A 205 -13.97 2.91 -3.45
CA HIS A 205 -15.03 3.90 -3.71
C HIS A 205 -15.39 3.91 -5.21
N LEU A 206 -16.50 4.55 -5.56
CA LEU A 206 -16.86 4.83 -6.96
C LEU A 206 -15.98 5.93 -7.55
N PRO A 207 -15.80 5.96 -8.89
CA PRO A 207 -15.03 7.01 -9.56
C PRO A 207 -15.72 8.37 -9.48
N THR A 208 -14.93 9.45 -9.59
CA THR A 208 -15.41 10.84 -9.66
C THR A 208 -15.92 11.14 -11.07
N MET A 209 -17.05 10.57 -11.45
CA MET A 209 -17.62 10.64 -12.79
C MET A 209 -19.02 11.27 -12.81
N GLY A 210 -19.42 11.96 -11.74
CA GLY A 210 -20.73 12.60 -11.62
C GLY A 210 -21.89 11.60 -11.51
N LEU A 211 -21.65 10.38 -11.00
CA LEU A 211 -22.68 9.39 -10.77
C LEU A 211 -23.66 9.83 -9.70
N GLU A 212 -24.93 9.58 -9.95
CA GLU A 212 -26.01 9.73 -8.98
C GLU A 212 -26.60 8.37 -8.57
N ALA A 213 -27.25 8.31 -7.43
CA ALA A 213 -27.85 7.06 -6.95
C ALA A 213 -28.79 6.39 -7.98
N LYS A 214 -29.51 7.20 -8.79
CA LYS A 214 -30.40 6.72 -9.85
C LYS A 214 -29.69 5.95 -10.95
N ASP A 215 -28.40 6.22 -11.18
CA ASP A 215 -27.60 5.59 -12.24
C ASP A 215 -27.12 4.19 -11.85
N LEU A 216 -27.16 3.87 -10.56
CA LEU A 216 -26.65 2.62 -10.01
C LEU A 216 -27.75 1.58 -9.79
N LYS A 217 -27.42 0.31 -10.01
CA LYS A 217 -28.33 -0.81 -9.67
C LYS A 217 -28.62 -0.86 -8.18
N SER A 218 -27.62 -0.60 -7.34
CA SER A 218 -27.75 -0.58 -5.88
C SER A 218 -28.58 0.60 -5.35
N LYS A 219 -28.78 1.66 -6.17
CA LYS A 219 -29.38 2.93 -5.75
C LYS A 219 -28.68 3.60 -4.56
N TYR A 220 -27.40 3.27 -4.34
CA TYR A 220 -26.63 3.77 -3.21
C TYR A 220 -25.17 4.04 -3.60
N LEU A 221 -24.72 5.28 -3.51
CA LEU A 221 -23.40 5.74 -3.98
C LEU A 221 -22.22 5.15 -3.19
N TYR A 222 -22.43 4.71 -1.95
CA TYR A 222 -21.40 4.13 -1.12
C TYR A 222 -21.23 2.62 -1.32
N ASN A 223 -22.02 2.00 -2.21
CA ASN A 223 -21.85 0.59 -2.54
C ASN A 223 -20.91 0.41 -3.71
N THR A 224 -19.83 -0.31 -3.46
CA THR A 224 -19.02 -1.00 -4.44
C THR A 224 -19.26 -2.51 -4.36
N ASN A 225 -18.32 -3.33 -4.81
CA ASN A 225 -18.41 -4.78 -4.71
C ASN A 225 -17.13 -5.34 -4.10
N TYR A 226 -17.24 -6.55 -3.51
CA TYR A 226 -16.11 -7.34 -3.10
C TYR A 226 -16.28 -8.79 -3.54
N VAL A 227 -15.18 -9.53 -3.62
CA VAL A 227 -15.15 -10.97 -3.78
C VAL A 227 -14.04 -11.56 -2.92
N ILE A 228 -14.33 -12.70 -2.29
CA ILE A 228 -13.35 -13.51 -1.55
C ILE A 228 -13.07 -14.75 -2.39
N TRP A 229 -11.95 -14.74 -3.11
CA TRP A 229 -11.44 -15.89 -3.85
C TRP A 229 -10.54 -16.73 -2.92
N ASP A 230 -10.57 -18.04 -3.07
CA ASP A 230 -9.69 -18.93 -2.34
C ASP A 230 -9.35 -20.20 -3.16
N ASN A 231 -8.26 -20.87 -2.80
CA ASN A 231 -7.87 -22.18 -3.30
C ASN A 231 -7.91 -23.29 -2.22
N ILE A 232 -8.57 -23.02 -1.10
CA ILE A 232 -8.67 -23.93 0.05
C ILE A 232 -10.05 -24.55 0.22
N GLY A 233 -10.99 -24.22 -0.65
CA GLY A 233 -12.34 -24.82 -0.68
C GLY A 233 -13.31 -24.23 0.33
N LEU A 234 -13.23 -22.93 0.62
CA LEU A 234 -14.21 -22.26 1.46
C LEU A 234 -15.60 -22.35 0.85
N LYS A 235 -16.61 -22.58 1.67
CA LYS A 235 -17.99 -22.56 1.22
C LYS A 235 -18.38 -21.17 0.70
N GLN A 236 -18.99 -21.11 -0.49
CA GLN A 236 -19.53 -19.86 -1.01
C GLN A 236 -20.68 -19.36 -0.14
N GLU A 237 -20.58 -18.15 0.36
CA GLU A 237 -21.60 -17.47 1.14
C GLU A 237 -21.65 -15.99 0.76
N ASP A 238 -22.65 -15.62 -0.02
CA ASP A 238 -22.82 -14.24 -0.47
C ASP A 238 -23.44 -13.37 0.63
N LYS A 239 -22.80 -12.26 0.93
CA LYS A 239 -23.24 -11.32 1.98
C LYS A 239 -22.95 -9.88 1.55
N ASN A 240 -23.81 -8.96 1.95
CA ASN A 240 -23.46 -7.54 1.87
C ASN A 240 -22.72 -7.13 3.16
N LEU A 241 -21.55 -6.53 3.00
CA LEU A 241 -20.68 -6.15 4.13
C LEU A 241 -20.32 -4.67 4.06
N ALA A 242 -20.17 -4.03 5.22
CA ALA A 242 -19.46 -2.78 5.30
C ALA A 242 -17.94 -3.01 5.30
N ALA A 243 -17.16 -2.01 4.88
CA ALA A 243 -15.72 -2.10 4.83
C ALA A 243 -15.10 -2.54 6.16
N TYR A 244 -15.59 -2.02 7.28
CA TYR A 244 -15.13 -2.39 8.63
C TYR A 244 -15.47 -3.83 9.05
N GLN A 245 -16.26 -4.57 8.28
CA GLN A 245 -16.67 -5.96 8.58
C GLN A 245 -15.88 -7.00 7.79
N ILE A 246 -15.21 -6.61 6.68
CA ILE A 246 -14.64 -7.57 5.73
C ILE A 246 -13.55 -8.45 6.35
N MET A 247 -12.62 -7.88 7.10
CA MET A 247 -11.55 -8.65 7.72
C MET A 247 -12.07 -9.57 8.82
N ALA A 248 -13.07 -9.13 9.60
CA ALA A 248 -13.73 -9.99 10.58
C ALA A 248 -14.43 -11.19 9.92
N GLU A 249 -15.05 -11.02 8.76
CA GLU A 249 -15.64 -12.10 7.98
C GLU A 249 -14.59 -13.09 7.46
N VAL A 250 -13.48 -12.57 6.91
CA VAL A 250 -12.37 -13.42 6.45
C VAL A 250 -11.76 -14.20 7.61
N PHE A 251 -11.53 -13.55 8.73
CA PHE A 251 -11.00 -14.20 9.96
C PHE A 251 -11.92 -15.29 10.47
N ASP A 252 -13.23 -15.02 10.53
CA ASP A 252 -14.23 -16.01 10.97
C ASP A 252 -14.22 -17.26 10.09
N ARG A 253 -14.11 -17.09 8.76
CA ARG A 253 -14.02 -18.22 7.81
C ARG A 253 -12.75 -19.05 7.94
N LEU A 254 -11.68 -18.46 8.45
CA LEU A 254 -10.39 -19.10 8.69
C LEU A 254 -10.21 -19.59 10.14
N ASP A 255 -11.25 -19.51 10.96
CA ASP A 255 -11.20 -19.82 12.40
C ASP A 255 -10.14 -18.98 13.16
N ILE A 256 -9.95 -17.73 12.72
CA ILE A 256 -9.05 -16.75 13.34
C ILE A 256 -9.87 -15.86 14.27
N HIS A 257 -9.53 -15.87 15.54
CA HIS A 257 -10.19 -15.09 16.60
C HIS A 257 -9.17 -14.14 17.26
N SER A 258 -8.51 -13.32 16.46
CA SER A 258 -7.51 -12.34 16.88
C SER A 258 -7.98 -10.93 16.54
N GLY A 259 -7.54 -9.95 17.34
CA GLY A 259 -7.93 -8.55 17.19
C GLY A 259 -9.23 -8.20 17.89
N THR A 260 -9.19 -7.17 18.73
CA THR A 260 -10.30 -6.76 19.62
C THR A 260 -11.57 -6.41 18.85
N VAL A 261 -11.45 -5.55 17.82
CA VAL A 261 -12.60 -5.11 17.05
C VAL A 261 -13.09 -6.22 16.11
N PHE A 262 -12.20 -7.04 15.54
CA PHE A 262 -12.60 -8.17 14.68
C PHE A 262 -13.37 -9.23 15.47
N ASN A 263 -12.90 -9.59 16.68
CA ASN A 263 -13.65 -10.46 17.59
C ASN A 263 -15.01 -9.87 17.98
N TYR A 264 -15.06 -8.56 18.21
CA TYR A 264 -16.33 -7.88 18.48
C TYR A 264 -17.31 -8.08 17.32
N HIS A 265 -16.90 -7.87 16.05
CA HIS A 265 -17.74 -8.08 14.88
C HIS A 265 -18.21 -9.53 14.77
N GLN A 266 -17.33 -10.50 14.97
CA GLN A 266 -17.67 -11.93 14.88
C GLN A 266 -18.74 -12.30 15.91
N GLN A 267 -18.63 -11.80 17.14
CA GLN A 267 -19.53 -12.18 18.24
C GLN A 267 -20.81 -11.34 18.32
N ARG A 268 -20.77 -10.09 17.88
CA ARG A 268 -21.83 -9.10 18.20
C ARG A 268 -22.59 -8.55 16.99
N ARG A 269 -22.18 -8.84 15.76
CA ARG A 269 -22.80 -8.26 14.53
C ARG A 269 -24.29 -8.53 14.39
N GLN A 270 -24.81 -9.57 15.04
CA GLN A 270 -26.23 -9.94 15.05
C GLN A 270 -27.01 -9.37 16.25
N THR A 271 -26.37 -8.66 17.16
CA THR A 271 -27.01 -8.11 18.34
C THR A 271 -27.73 -6.80 18.07
N LYS A 272 -28.78 -6.52 18.86
CA LYS A 272 -29.59 -5.30 18.71
C LYS A 272 -28.79 -4.02 18.90
N ASN A 273 -27.79 -4.04 19.79
CA ASN A 273 -27.00 -2.87 20.14
C ASN A 273 -25.68 -2.77 19.36
N TYR A 274 -25.51 -3.58 18.31
CA TYR A 274 -24.25 -3.70 17.59
C TYR A 274 -23.57 -2.37 17.25
N GLN A 275 -24.30 -1.41 16.67
CA GLN A 275 -23.74 -0.12 16.28
C GLN A 275 -23.37 0.77 17.48
N ALA A 276 -24.21 0.79 18.52
CA ALA A 276 -23.96 1.60 19.70
C ALA A 276 -22.76 1.07 20.52
N ASP A 277 -22.68 -0.24 20.65
CA ASP A 277 -21.55 -0.88 21.36
C ASP A 277 -20.24 -0.77 20.56
N LEU A 278 -20.30 -0.78 19.20
CA LEU A 278 -19.13 -0.51 18.36
C LEU A 278 -18.62 0.93 18.54
N GLU A 279 -19.53 1.91 18.60
CA GLU A 279 -19.17 3.31 18.85
C GLU A 279 -18.44 3.47 20.18
N LEU A 280 -18.96 2.86 21.24
CA LEU A 280 -18.34 2.89 22.57
C LEU A 280 -16.97 2.20 22.60
N LEU A 281 -16.86 1.04 21.95
CA LEU A 281 -15.58 0.31 21.83
C LEU A 281 -14.56 1.14 21.09
N GLN A 282 -14.92 1.68 19.92
CA GLN A 282 -14.04 2.51 19.12
C GLN A 282 -13.59 3.77 19.87
N TYR A 283 -14.51 4.42 20.58
CA TYR A 283 -14.19 5.58 21.41
C TYR A 283 -13.18 5.21 22.51
N ASP A 284 -13.41 4.10 23.23
CA ASP A 284 -12.48 3.65 24.27
C ASP A 284 -11.08 3.36 23.72
N LEU A 285 -10.99 2.71 22.55
CA LEU A 285 -9.71 2.35 21.95
C LEU A 285 -8.91 3.56 21.41
N LEU A 286 -9.61 4.57 20.85
CA LEU A 286 -8.96 5.72 20.22
C LEU A 286 -8.77 6.90 21.16
N TYR A 287 -9.76 7.21 21.99
CA TYR A 287 -9.83 8.42 22.79
C TYR A 287 -10.01 8.19 24.29
N GLY A 288 -10.43 6.97 24.67
CA GLY A 288 -10.68 6.57 26.03
C GLY A 288 -9.43 6.10 26.77
N LYS A 289 -9.65 5.29 27.79
CA LYS A 289 -8.60 4.72 28.63
C LYS A 289 -8.18 3.33 28.20
N GLN A 290 -8.70 2.84 27.07
CA GLN A 290 -8.43 1.50 26.52
C GLN A 290 -8.79 0.35 27.50
N TYR A 291 -9.89 0.49 28.19
CA TYR A 291 -10.40 -0.55 29.13
C TYR A 291 -10.63 -1.89 28.45
N ALA A 292 -10.90 -1.89 27.13
CA ALA A 292 -11.03 -3.11 26.37
C ALA A 292 -9.76 -3.97 26.38
N TYR A 293 -8.58 -3.38 26.63
CA TYR A 293 -7.31 -4.07 26.73
C TYR A 293 -6.91 -4.47 28.15
N ASP A 294 -7.58 -3.95 29.19
CA ASP A 294 -7.16 -4.09 30.60
C ASP A 294 -6.98 -5.56 31.04
N LYS A 295 -7.85 -6.46 30.54
CA LYS A 295 -7.80 -7.87 30.94
C LYS A 295 -6.63 -8.66 30.34
N TYR A 296 -6.22 -8.33 29.12
CA TYR A 296 -5.24 -9.10 28.34
C TYR A 296 -3.98 -8.29 28.01
N GLY A 297 -3.91 -7.04 28.44
CA GLY A 297 -2.89 -6.07 28.05
C GLY A 297 -3.14 -5.47 26.66
N SER A 298 -2.53 -4.35 26.39
CA SER A 298 -2.60 -3.72 25.07
C SER A 298 -1.89 -4.59 24.02
N PRO A 299 -2.54 -4.93 22.90
CA PRO A 299 -1.89 -5.62 21.79
C PRO A 299 -0.98 -4.71 20.97
N ILE A 300 -1.02 -3.42 21.28
CA ILE A 300 -0.29 -2.38 20.54
C ILE A 300 1.18 -2.42 20.95
N LYS A 301 2.06 -2.60 19.96
CA LYS A 301 3.52 -2.55 20.11
C LYS A 301 4.09 -1.42 19.29
N GLU A 302 5.26 -0.94 19.68
CA GLU A 302 6.04 -0.02 18.87
C GLU A 302 6.35 -0.68 17.51
N GLY A 303 6.11 0.06 16.42
CA GLY A 303 6.34 -0.43 15.06
C GLY A 303 7.81 -0.29 14.68
N HIS A 304 8.33 -1.29 14.00
CA HIS A 304 9.68 -1.32 13.42
C HIS A 304 9.62 -1.63 11.93
N MET A 305 8.64 -1.04 11.24
CA MET A 305 8.40 -1.27 9.82
C MET A 305 9.62 -0.88 8.98
N VAL A 306 9.93 -1.71 8.00
CA VAL A 306 10.97 -1.46 7.00
C VAL A 306 10.30 -1.08 5.68
N MET A 307 10.82 -0.04 5.02
CA MET A 307 10.35 0.35 3.70
C MET A 307 11.02 -0.51 2.62
N GLY A 308 10.19 -1.20 1.82
CA GLY A 308 10.64 -2.16 0.81
C GLY A 308 11.14 -3.48 1.40
N VAL A 309 11.06 -4.56 0.65
CA VAL A 309 11.49 -5.90 1.08
C VAL A 309 12.90 -6.28 0.60
N SER A 310 13.45 -5.52 -0.36
CA SER A 310 14.77 -5.79 -0.93
C SER A 310 15.75 -4.64 -0.61
N ASP A 311 16.97 -5.02 -0.24
CA ASP A 311 18.06 -4.04 -0.03
C ASP A 311 18.50 -3.44 -1.36
N VAL A 312 18.84 -2.16 -1.32
CA VAL A 312 19.63 -1.51 -2.38
C VAL A 312 21.10 -1.72 -2.05
N THR A 313 21.85 -2.31 -2.97
CA THR A 313 23.28 -2.59 -2.80
C THR A 313 24.13 -1.85 -3.80
N LEU A 314 25.40 -1.59 -3.45
CA LEU A 314 26.44 -1.12 -4.35
C LEU A 314 27.50 -2.19 -4.47
N ASP A 315 27.87 -2.52 -5.72
CA ASP A 315 28.89 -3.52 -6.01
C ASP A 315 30.17 -2.89 -6.51
N SER A 316 30.07 -1.86 -7.38
CA SER A 316 31.23 -1.20 -7.96
C SER A 316 30.93 0.23 -8.42
N VAL A 317 32.00 1.01 -8.54
CA VAL A 317 32.01 2.35 -9.14
C VAL A 317 33.08 2.38 -10.22
N ILE A 318 32.76 2.86 -11.40
CA ILE A 318 33.65 2.93 -12.54
C ILE A 318 33.70 4.36 -13.06
N GLU A 319 34.89 4.98 -13.07
CA GLU A 319 35.09 6.27 -13.71
C GLU A 319 35.02 6.14 -15.22
N GLN A 320 34.28 7.06 -15.85
CA GLN A 320 34.10 7.11 -17.29
C GLN A 320 35.11 8.09 -17.93
N LEU A 321 35.31 7.99 -19.22
CA LEU A 321 36.25 8.84 -19.96
C LEU A 321 35.92 10.33 -19.92
N ASP A 322 34.67 10.68 -19.62
CA ASP A 322 34.20 12.06 -19.47
C ASP A 322 34.31 12.60 -18.06
N GLY A 323 34.88 11.83 -17.10
CA GLY A 323 35.02 12.17 -15.71
C GLY A 323 33.74 11.96 -14.87
N SER A 324 32.70 11.37 -15.46
CA SER A 324 31.52 10.90 -14.70
C SER A 324 31.79 9.53 -14.11
N TYR A 325 30.93 9.09 -13.17
CA TYR A 325 31.02 7.75 -12.58
C TYR A 325 29.77 6.94 -12.86
N SER A 326 29.93 5.65 -13.16
CA SER A 326 28.84 4.68 -13.20
C SER A 326 28.89 3.83 -11.95
N LEU A 327 27.80 3.86 -11.16
CA LEU A 327 27.60 3.04 -9.98
C LEU A 327 26.78 1.81 -10.38
N TYR A 328 27.30 0.63 -10.08
CA TYR A 328 26.63 -0.64 -10.32
C TYR A 328 26.22 -1.26 -8.99
N GLY A 329 25.07 -1.92 -9.00
CA GLY A 329 24.49 -2.56 -7.82
C GLY A 329 23.14 -3.20 -8.12
N GLU A 330 22.31 -3.36 -7.12
CA GLU A 330 21.01 -4.00 -7.26
C GLU A 330 19.87 -3.16 -6.67
N ASN A 331 18.67 -3.38 -7.21
CA ASN A 331 17.40 -2.80 -6.76
C ASN A 331 17.32 -1.28 -6.85
N PHE A 332 18.06 -0.66 -7.76
CA PHE A 332 17.90 0.76 -8.03
C PHE A 332 16.54 1.04 -8.68
N THR A 333 15.96 2.20 -8.36
CA THR A 333 14.77 2.75 -8.96
C THR A 333 14.99 4.20 -9.38
N LYS A 334 14.03 4.82 -10.04
CA LYS A 334 14.07 6.27 -10.37
C LYS A 334 14.18 7.14 -9.10
N GLN A 335 13.84 6.60 -7.94
CA GLN A 335 13.89 7.27 -6.65
C GLN A 335 15.18 7.03 -5.87
N SER A 336 16.09 6.21 -6.40
CA SER A 336 17.42 6.02 -5.84
C SER A 336 18.25 7.28 -6.04
N LYS A 337 18.80 7.81 -4.95
CA LYS A 337 19.67 9.01 -4.94
C LYS A 337 21.00 8.69 -4.31
N VAL A 338 22.06 9.15 -4.97
CA VAL A 338 23.43 8.94 -4.50
C VAL A 338 23.80 10.05 -3.51
N TYR A 339 24.41 9.65 -2.41
CA TYR A 339 24.98 10.52 -1.41
C TYR A 339 26.48 10.25 -1.29
N VAL A 340 27.29 11.29 -1.23
CA VAL A 340 28.74 11.23 -0.98
C VAL A 340 29.01 12.03 0.28
N ASN A 341 29.60 11.40 1.28
CA ASN A 341 29.86 12.00 2.60
C ASN A 341 28.61 12.62 3.23
N GLY A 342 27.43 12.00 3.02
CA GLY A 342 26.15 12.47 3.52
C GLY A 342 25.48 13.58 2.70
N GLU A 343 26.11 14.07 1.64
CA GLU A 343 25.56 15.09 0.76
C GLU A 343 24.98 14.47 -0.52
N LYS A 344 23.73 14.81 -0.84
CA LYS A 344 23.04 14.35 -2.05
C LYS A 344 23.74 14.89 -3.29
N GLN A 345 24.00 14.01 -4.24
CA GLN A 345 24.66 14.32 -5.50
C GLN A 345 23.69 14.25 -6.69
N THR A 346 24.08 14.91 -7.80
CA THR A 346 23.34 14.79 -9.07
C THR A 346 23.58 13.42 -9.66
N SER A 347 22.54 12.58 -9.65
CA SER A 347 22.58 11.22 -10.18
C SER A 347 21.44 10.94 -11.15
N THR A 348 21.70 10.10 -12.15
CA THR A 348 20.74 9.70 -13.16
C THR A 348 20.49 8.19 -13.07
N PHE A 349 19.22 7.80 -12.94
CA PHE A 349 18.82 6.40 -13.01
C PHE A 349 18.83 5.93 -14.46
N LEU A 350 19.58 4.88 -14.78
CA LEU A 350 19.59 4.24 -16.08
C LEU A 350 18.73 2.96 -16.11
N ASN A 351 18.94 2.09 -15.12
CA ASN A 351 18.17 0.86 -14.91
C ASN A 351 18.34 0.37 -13.46
N ASN A 352 17.74 -0.75 -13.14
CA ASN A 352 17.74 -1.30 -11.78
C ASN A 352 19.11 -1.78 -11.26
N THR A 353 20.15 -1.73 -12.11
CA THR A 353 21.52 -2.11 -11.73
C THR A 353 22.54 -1.01 -11.98
N ARG A 354 22.13 0.17 -12.50
CA ARG A 354 23.05 1.24 -12.83
C ARG A 354 22.48 2.63 -12.56
N LEU A 355 23.29 3.43 -11.84
CA LEU A 355 23.13 4.88 -11.70
C LEU A 355 24.37 5.56 -12.26
N ASP A 356 24.20 6.70 -12.93
CA ASP A 356 25.33 7.56 -13.32
C ASP A 356 25.39 8.80 -12.42
N LEU A 357 26.59 9.13 -11.98
CA LEU A 357 26.92 10.23 -11.09
C LEU A 357 27.75 11.25 -11.88
N LYS A 358 27.34 12.53 -11.89
CA LYS A 358 27.98 13.61 -12.60
C LYS A 358 28.35 14.76 -11.67
N ASP A 359 29.27 15.59 -12.13
CA ASP A 359 29.70 16.81 -11.43
C ASP A 359 30.28 16.57 -10.02
N VAL A 360 30.89 15.40 -9.82
CA VAL A 360 31.54 14.98 -8.57
C VAL A 360 32.90 14.41 -8.90
N GLU A 361 33.93 14.74 -8.11
CA GLU A 361 35.23 14.10 -8.11
C GLU A 361 35.35 13.23 -6.85
N LEU A 362 35.33 11.92 -7.02
CA LEU A 362 35.50 10.98 -5.91
C LEU A 362 36.96 10.88 -5.48
N LYS A 363 37.22 10.86 -4.18
CA LYS A 363 38.53 10.76 -3.56
C LYS A 363 38.61 9.55 -2.63
N ASP A 364 39.80 9.03 -2.46
CA ASP A 364 40.04 7.98 -1.47
C ASP A 364 39.57 8.40 -0.07
N GLY A 365 38.75 7.57 0.54
CA GLY A 365 38.13 7.82 1.83
C GLY A 365 36.71 8.41 1.74
N ASP A 366 36.19 8.75 0.54
CA ASP A 366 34.82 9.18 0.39
C ASP A 366 33.84 8.03 0.72
N VAL A 367 32.76 8.36 1.43
CA VAL A 367 31.71 7.43 1.80
C VAL A 367 30.53 7.60 0.87
N ILE A 368 30.21 6.55 0.12
CA ILE A 368 29.11 6.52 -0.84
C ILE A 368 27.92 5.73 -0.25
N GLN A 369 26.73 6.25 -0.44
CA GLN A 369 25.48 5.63 -0.03
C GLN A 369 24.40 5.89 -1.09
N VAL A 370 23.47 4.95 -1.28
CA VAL A 370 22.29 5.13 -2.14
C VAL A 370 21.05 5.04 -1.29
N ASN A 371 20.29 6.12 -1.26
CA ASN A 371 19.07 6.20 -0.47
C ASN A 371 17.85 6.21 -1.38
N GLN A 372 16.77 5.53 -0.93
CA GLN A 372 15.45 5.61 -1.57
C GLN A 372 14.70 6.81 -0.99
N VAL A 373 14.43 7.79 -1.87
CA VAL A 373 13.94 9.11 -1.47
C VAL A 373 12.55 9.34 -2.05
N GLY A 374 11.59 9.60 -1.20
CA GLY A 374 10.22 9.95 -1.56
C GLY A 374 10.01 11.45 -1.76
N SER A 375 8.75 11.85 -1.77
CA SER A 375 8.36 13.27 -1.83
C SER A 375 8.91 14.05 -0.63
N SER A 376 9.09 15.36 -0.81
CA SER A 376 9.65 16.26 0.22
C SER A 376 11.01 15.82 0.77
N GLU A 377 11.83 15.15 -0.07
CA GLU A 377 13.16 14.65 0.27
C GLU A 377 13.16 13.66 1.47
N THR A 378 12.04 12.98 1.71
CA THR A 378 11.95 11.96 2.76
C THR A 378 12.82 10.76 2.39
N ILE A 379 13.79 10.43 3.22
CA ILE A 379 14.60 9.22 3.08
C ILE A 379 13.80 8.06 3.69
N PHE A 380 13.29 7.17 2.86
CA PHE A 380 12.56 5.99 3.31
C PHE A 380 13.47 4.83 3.70
N ARG A 381 14.58 4.69 3.00
CA ARG A 381 15.55 3.64 3.26
C ARG A 381 16.93 4.06 2.81
N GLU A 382 17.92 3.75 3.61
CA GLU A 382 19.33 3.95 3.30
C GLU A 382 19.96 2.62 2.92
N SER A 383 20.85 2.61 1.91
CA SER A 383 21.74 1.48 1.70
C SER A 383 22.78 1.35 2.80
N ALA A 384 23.57 0.29 2.77
CA ALA A 384 24.84 0.28 3.49
C ALA A 384 25.74 1.44 3.03
N GLN A 385 26.67 1.84 3.86
CA GLN A 385 27.72 2.78 3.52
C GLN A 385 28.91 2.04 2.92
N TYR A 386 29.56 2.65 1.92
CA TYR A 386 30.70 2.10 1.23
C TYR A 386 31.82 3.13 1.16
N GLU A 387 33.01 2.78 1.65
CA GLU A 387 34.20 3.61 1.46
C GLU A 387 34.75 3.38 0.04
N TYR A 388 34.99 4.48 -0.68
CA TYR A 388 35.67 4.49 -1.98
C TYR A 388 37.16 4.63 -1.77
N LYS A 389 37.95 3.69 -2.30
CA LYS A 389 39.42 3.75 -2.24
C LYS A 389 40.03 2.91 -3.34
N ASP A 390 41.07 3.43 -4.00
CA ASP A 390 41.78 2.75 -5.10
C ASP A 390 40.79 2.18 -6.15
N GLU A 391 39.80 2.99 -6.56
CA GLU A 391 38.71 2.62 -7.52
C GLU A 391 37.84 1.43 -7.06
N LYS A 392 37.82 1.13 -5.77
CA LYS A 392 37.06 0.02 -5.17
C LYS A 392 36.12 0.53 -4.08
N LEU A 393 35.04 -0.24 -3.88
CA LEU A 393 34.11 -0.04 -2.77
C LEU A 393 34.36 -1.09 -1.68
N THR A 394 34.43 -0.62 -0.44
CA THR A 394 34.46 -1.49 0.73
C THR A 394 33.28 -1.14 1.62
N ARG A 395 32.39 -2.13 1.86
CA ARG A 395 31.26 -1.95 2.75
C ARG A 395 31.74 -1.67 4.16
N LEU A 396 31.23 -0.57 4.76
CA LEU A 396 31.50 -0.22 6.14
C LEU A 396 30.54 -0.97 7.09
N PRO A 397 30.97 -1.22 8.34
CA PRO A 397 30.08 -1.76 9.38
C PRO A 397 28.87 -0.86 9.60
N ASP A 398 27.75 -1.46 9.94
CA ASP A 398 26.54 -0.71 10.31
C ASP A 398 26.77 -0.01 11.67
N ALA A 399 26.18 1.17 11.85
CA ALA A 399 26.19 1.87 13.12
C ALA A 399 25.45 1.06 14.22
N GLU A 400 25.92 1.10 15.47
CA GLU A 400 25.36 0.31 16.57
C GLU A 400 23.87 0.57 16.79
N ASP A 401 23.43 1.83 16.72
CA ASP A 401 22.03 2.23 16.83
C ASP A 401 21.14 1.64 15.74
N LYS A 402 21.67 1.49 14.51
CA LYS A 402 20.97 0.85 13.40
C LYS A 402 20.90 -0.66 13.53
N VAL A 403 21.84 -1.30 14.22
CA VAL A 403 21.81 -2.72 14.53
C VAL A 403 20.73 -3.02 15.56
N GLU A 404 20.62 -2.20 16.62
CA GLU A 404 19.62 -2.37 17.68
C GLU A 404 18.18 -2.16 17.23
N THR A 405 17.94 -1.20 16.32
CA THR A 405 16.58 -0.84 15.83
C THR A 405 16.16 -1.58 14.55
N GLY A 406 17.08 -2.38 13.97
CA GLY A 406 16.94 -2.85 12.60
C GLY A 406 17.41 -1.78 11.60
N ARG A 407 18.52 -2.06 10.88
CA ARG A 407 19.27 -1.10 10.05
C ARG A 407 18.40 -0.24 9.10
N ASN A 408 17.33 -0.81 8.58
CA ASN A 408 16.45 -0.16 7.62
C ASN A 408 15.04 0.09 8.19
N ALA A 409 14.86 0.02 9.51
CA ALA A 409 13.58 0.32 10.11
C ALA A 409 13.15 1.75 9.80
N PHE A 410 11.87 1.91 9.45
CA PHE A 410 11.29 3.23 9.26
C PHE A 410 11.19 3.93 10.62
N VAL A 411 11.97 4.98 10.80
CA VAL A 411 11.90 5.82 11.99
C VAL A 411 11.02 7.03 11.65
N ASN A 412 9.93 7.21 12.38
CA ASN A 412 9.08 8.39 12.25
C ASN A 412 9.91 9.64 12.50
N GLN A 413 10.26 10.35 11.43
CA GLN A 413 10.91 11.64 11.54
C GLN A 413 9.84 12.70 11.81
N ASP A 414 9.46 12.88 13.08
CA ASP A 414 8.48 13.89 13.53
C ASP A 414 8.91 15.35 13.25
N LYS A 415 10.02 15.56 12.56
CA LYS A 415 10.58 16.92 12.35
C LYS A 415 9.90 17.71 11.23
N ASP A 416 9.09 17.08 10.35
CA ASP A 416 8.55 17.75 9.14
C ASP A 416 7.06 18.06 9.17
N VAL A 417 6.35 17.83 10.27
CA VAL A 417 4.90 18.10 10.39
C VAL A 417 4.50 19.57 10.15
N LYS A 418 5.46 20.49 10.09
CA LYS A 418 5.16 21.93 9.91
C LYS A 418 5.22 22.45 8.47
N LYS A 419 5.61 21.65 7.47
CA LYS A 419 5.74 22.11 6.07
C LYS A 419 4.68 21.59 5.09
N GLU A 420 3.97 20.51 5.40
CA GLU A 420 3.04 19.86 4.45
C GLU A 420 1.66 20.54 4.29
N SER A 421 1.38 21.65 4.96
CA SER A 421 0.08 22.32 4.86
C SER A 421 -0.08 23.29 3.69
N LYS A 422 0.79 23.25 2.67
CA LYS A 422 0.75 24.19 1.54
C LYS A 422 0.68 23.59 0.13
N ASP A 423 0.76 22.26 -0.03
CA ASP A 423 0.75 21.61 -1.34
C ASP A 423 -0.30 20.47 -1.41
N GLU A 424 -1.52 20.73 -0.94
CA GLU A 424 -2.72 19.91 -1.19
C GLU A 424 -3.79 20.69 -1.95
#